data_89edb9fc15dffeb5a4b09ede6d689d20
#
_entry.id   89edb9fc15dffeb5a4b09ede6d689d20
#
_cell.length_a   1.000
_cell.length_b   1.000
_cell.length_c   1.000
_cell.angle_alpha   90.00
_cell.angle_beta   90.00
_cell.angle_gamma   90.00
#
_symmetry.space_group_name_H-M   'P 1'
#
loop_
_entity.id
_entity.type
_entity.pdbx_description
1 polymer ?
#
loop_
_entity_poly.entity_id
_entity_poly.type
_entity_poly.pdbx_seq_one_letter_code
_entity_poly.pdbx_strand_id
1 'polypeptide(L)' 'MKFFIGDNLRLAGKTRHGKNRIRENGDLWEVTNLDGQDSSILSTKACVVPIKESRRDEWRWLDLPSDEHMEIVEHIQ' A
#
# COMPACT_ATOMS: atom_id res chain seq x y z
N MET A 1 -1.49 -8.17 -12.66
CA MET A 1 -0.98 -8.57 -11.32
C MET A 1 -2.12 -8.59 -10.32
N LYS A 2 -2.18 -9.61 -9.50
CA LYS A 2 -3.27 -9.77 -8.57
C LYS A 2 -2.78 -9.65 -7.12
N PHE A 3 -3.54 -8.94 -6.31
CA PHE A 3 -3.19 -8.71 -4.91
C PHE A 3 -4.14 -9.49 -4.00
N PHE A 4 -3.64 -9.92 -2.86
CA PHE A 4 -4.42 -10.70 -1.90
C PHE A 4 -4.27 -10.06 -0.52
N ILE A 5 -5.31 -10.22 0.28
CA ILE A 5 -5.24 -9.80 1.68
C ILE A 5 -4.14 -10.61 2.35
N GLY A 6 -3.26 -9.94 3.06
CA GLY A 6 -2.10 -10.56 3.68
C GLY A 6 -0.81 -10.36 2.91
N ASP A 7 -0.89 -9.90 1.66
CA ASP A 7 0.32 -9.62 0.89
C ASP A 7 1.10 -8.48 1.52
N ASN A 8 2.40 -8.52 1.38
CA ASN A 8 3.27 -7.45 1.80
C ASN A 8 3.72 -6.66 0.59
N LEU A 9 3.74 -5.35 0.73
CA LEU A 9 4.16 -4.45 -0.33
C LEU A 9 5.27 -3.56 0.17
N ARG A 10 6.26 -3.34 -0.68
CA ARG A 10 7.24 -2.30 -0.42
C ARG A 10 6.81 -1.06 -1.19
N LEU A 11 6.64 0.05 -0.49
CA LEU A 11 6.15 1.28 -1.07
C LEU A 11 7.24 2.34 -1.08
N ALA A 12 7.15 3.24 -2.05
CA ALA A 12 8.02 4.40 -2.13
C ALA A 12 7.17 5.65 -2.23
N GLY A 13 7.65 6.74 -1.69
CA GLY A 13 6.96 8.02 -1.77
C GLY A 13 7.24 8.71 -3.09
N LYS A 14 6.21 9.26 -3.70
CA LYS A 14 6.32 10.02 -4.95
C LYS A 14 6.33 11.52 -4.69
N THR A 15 5.68 11.96 -3.63
CA THR A 15 5.61 13.37 -3.26
C THR A 15 6.24 13.55 -1.90
N ARG A 16 6.34 14.80 -1.45
CA ARG A 16 6.85 15.08 -0.12
C ARG A 16 6.00 14.38 0.95
N HIS A 17 4.67 14.40 0.78
CA HIS A 17 3.77 13.73 1.71
C HIS A 17 4.02 12.22 1.73
N GLY A 18 4.15 11.63 0.56
CA GLY A 18 4.41 10.20 0.47
C GLY A 18 5.75 9.83 1.07
N LYS A 19 6.79 10.61 0.80
CA LYS A 19 8.12 10.35 1.35
C LYS A 19 8.13 10.48 2.86
N ASN A 20 7.43 11.47 3.41
CA ASN A 20 7.33 11.63 4.85
C ASN A 20 6.62 10.45 5.49
N ARG A 21 5.56 9.96 4.84
CA ARG A 21 4.81 8.82 5.33
C ARG A 21 5.67 7.56 5.39
N ILE A 22 6.47 7.33 4.36
CA ILE A 22 7.38 6.19 4.32
C ILE A 22 8.45 6.33 5.40
N ARG A 23 8.97 7.52 5.58
CA ARG A 23 10.00 7.77 6.60
C ARG A 23 9.47 7.50 8.00
N GLU A 24 8.22 7.88 8.26
CA GLU A 24 7.62 7.74 9.60
C GLU A 24 7.17 6.32 9.88
N ASN A 25 6.69 5.62 8.87
CA ASN A 25 6.02 4.33 9.05
C ASN A 25 6.80 3.14 8.49
N GLY A 26 7.90 3.41 7.77
CA GLY A 26 8.64 2.36 7.09
C GLY A 26 8.10 2.13 5.69
N ASP A 27 8.80 1.31 4.93
CA ASP A 27 8.44 1.06 3.53
C ASP A 27 7.68 -0.25 3.32
N LEU A 28 7.60 -1.11 4.33
CA LEU A 28 6.88 -2.38 4.21
C LEU A 28 5.48 -2.22 4.80
N TRP A 29 4.49 -2.61 4.01
CA TRP A 29 3.08 -2.48 4.36
C TRP A 29 2.35 -3.76 4.02
N GLU A 30 1.31 -4.04 4.77
CA GLU A 30 0.50 -5.25 4.59
C GLU A 30 -0.88 -4.88 4.04
N VAL A 31 -1.37 -5.65 3.07
CA VAL A 31 -2.71 -5.46 2.53
C VAL A 31 -3.72 -6.09 3.50
N THR A 32 -4.63 -5.28 4.00
CA THR A 32 -5.67 -5.76 4.93
C THR A 32 -7.05 -5.82 4.29
N ASN A 33 -7.28 -5.04 3.24
CA ASN A 33 -8.55 -5.07 2.51
C ASN A 33 -8.30 -4.71 1.06
N LEU A 34 -9.21 -5.15 0.19
CA LEU A 34 -9.13 -4.88 -1.23
C LEU A 34 -10.49 -4.43 -1.73
N ASP A 35 -10.50 -3.53 -2.72
CA ASP A 35 -11.71 -3.06 -3.34
C ASP A 35 -11.48 -2.97 -4.85
N GLY A 36 -12.45 -3.42 -5.64
CA GLY A 36 -12.40 -3.34 -7.09
C GLY A 36 -11.67 -4.46 -7.78
N GLN A 37 -11.04 -5.37 -7.05
CA GLN A 37 -10.24 -6.42 -7.66
C GLN A 37 -11.07 -7.43 -8.45
N ASP A 38 -12.28 -7.70 -7.99
CA ASP A 38 -13.14 -8.71 -8.61
C ASP A 38 -13.65 -8.29 -9.96
N SER A 39 -13.66 -7.02 -10.25
CA SER A 39 -14.24 -6.53 -11.49
C SER A 39 -13.28 -6.61 -12.66
N SER A 40 -12.14 -7.16 -12.48
CA SER A 40 -11.08 -7.26 -13.49
C SER A 40 -10.77 -5.92 -14.11
N ILE A 41 -10.98 -4.88 -13.39
CA ILE A 41 -10.77 -3.56 -13.89
C ILE A 41 -9.39 -3.08 -13.59
N LEU A 42 -9.08 -2.00 -14.22
CA LEU A 42 -7.77 -1.41 -14.20
C LEU A 42 -7.38 -0.86 -12.85
N SER A 43 -8.33 -0.44 -12.03
CA SER A 43 -7.99 0.16 -10.75
C SER A 43 -8.47 -0.70 -9.60
N THR A 44 -7.55 -1.05 -8.75
CA THR A 44 -7.84 -1.74 -7.50
C THR A 44 -7.36 -0.84 -6.38
N LYS A 45 -8.14 -0.77 -5.33
CA LYS A 45 -7.72 -0.07 -4.13
C LYS A 45 -7.41 -1.07 -3.04
N ALA A 46 -6.38 -0.81 -2.27
CA ALA A 46 -6.01 -1.65 -1.16
C ALA A 46 -5.91 -0.81 0.10
N CYS A 47 -6.48 -1.31 1.18
CA CYS A 47 -6.21 -0.76 2.48
C CYS A 47 -4.92 -1.40 2.97
N VAL A 48 -3.93 -0.60 3.30
CA VAL A 48 -2.64 -1.09 3.72
C VAL A 48 -2.30 -0.54 5.09
N VAL A 49 -1.57 -1.32 5.87
CA VAL A 49 -1.09 -0.89 7.18
C VAL A 49 0.41 -1.12 7.24
N PRO A 50 1.14 -0.25 7.95
CA PRO A 50 2.57 -0.47 8.13
C PRO A 50 2.81 -1.77 8.87
N ILE A 51 3.87 -2.49 8.49
CA ILE A 51 4.24 -3.70 9.20
C ILE A 51 4.82 -3.37 10.57
N LYS A 52 5.43 -2.20 10.69
CA LYS A 52 5.99 -1.74 11.95
C LYS A 52 4.91 -1.70 13.03
N GLU A 53 5.09 -2.50 14.07
CA GLU A 53 4.03 -2.75 15.03
C GLU A 53 3.51 -1.49 15.72
N SER A 54 4.39 -0.56 16.03
CA SER A 54 4.00 0.67 16.70
C SER A 54 3.22 1.62 15.79
N ARG A 55 3.11 1.30 14.50
CA ARG A 55 2.47 2.16 13.53
C ARG A 55 1.31 1.49 12.81
N ARG A 56 0.81 0.36 13.31
CA ARG A 56 -0.23 -0.39 12.61
C ARG A 56 -1.59 0.31 12.61
N ASP A 57 -1.78 1.35 13.36
CA ASP A 57 -2.99 2.16 13.33
C ASP A 57 -2.96 3.24 12.24
N GLU A 58 -1.86 3.34 11.50
CA GLU A 58 -1.73 4.31 10.43
C GLU A 58 -2.12 3.70 9.09
N TRP A 59 -3.31 3.13 9.00
CA TRP A 59 -3.78 2.50 7.78
C TRP A 59 -4.17 3.53 6.73
N ARG A 60 -4.13 3.11 5.47
CA ARG A 60 -4.51 3.98 4.35
C ARG A 60 -5.09 3.18 3.22
N TRP A 61 -5.97 3.81 2.46
CA TRP A 61 -6.38 3.28 1.17
C TRP A 61 -5.43 3.80 0.10
N LEU A 62 -5.00 2.90 -0.77
CA LEU A 62 -4.00 3.18 -1.79
C LEU A 62 -4.50 2.66 -3.13
N ASP A 63 -4.43 3.50 -4.16
CA ASP A 63 -4.70 3.04 -5.53
C ASP A 63 -3.53 2.20 -6.01
N LEU A 64 -3.81 1.07 -6.63
CA LEU A 64 -2.78 0.16 -7.09
C LEU A 64 -2.64 0.22 -8.60
N PRO A 65 -1.43 0.19 -9.14
CA PRO A 65 -0.16 0.03 -8.42
C PRO A 65 0.43 1.30 -7.84
N SER A 66 -0.18 2.44 -8.10
CA SER A 66 0.32 3.68 -7.52
C SER A 66 -0.79 4.71 -7.41
N ASP A 67 -0.65 5.62 -6.48
CA ASP A 67 -1.54 6.77 -6.39
C ASP A 67 -0.74 8.05 -6.47
N GLU A 68 -1.34 9.17 -6.05
CA GLU A 68 -0.70 10.47 -6.14
C GLU A 68 0.56 10.56 -5.29
N HIS A 69 0.58 9.89 -4.15
CA HIS A 69 1.65 10.06 -3.17
C HIS A 69 2.61 8.89 -3.06
N MET A 70 2.17 7.67 -3.36
CA MET A 70 2.98 6.48 -3.16
C MET A 70 2.82 5.49 -4.30
N GLU A 71 3.82 4.64 -4.48
CA GLU A 71 3.79 3.60 -5.49
C GLU A 71 4.38 2.31 -4.94
N ILE A 72 3.97 1.20 -5.53
CA ILE A 72 4.53 -0.09 -5.19
C ILE A 72 5.84 -0.26 -5.94
N VAL A 73 6.90 -0.54 -5.22
CA VAL A 73 8.18 -0.86 -5.84
C VAL A 73 8.50 -2.34 -5.74
N GLU A 74 7.82 -3.07 -4.88
CA GLU A 74 8.00 -4.50 -4.77
C GLU A 74 6.75 -5.13 -4.18
N HIS A 75 6.26 -6.21 -4.81
CA HIS A 75 5.12 -6.98 -4.31
C HIS A 75 5.67 -8.27 -3.70
N ILE A 76 5.61 -8.36 -2.39
CA ILE A 76 6.12 -9.49 -1.64
C ILE A 76 4.92 -10.28 -1.13
N GLN A 77 4.87 -11.54 -1.42
CA GLN A 77 3.76 -12.37 -0.95
C GLN A 77 4.05 -13.04 0.36
#